data_150765d7e707dd7ad49f70946d5c5b13
#
_entry.id   150765d7e707dd7ad49f70946d5c5b13
#
_cell.length_a   1.000
_cell.length_b   1.000
_cell.length_c   1.000
_cell.angle_alpha   90.00
_cell.angle_beta   90.00
_cell.angle_gamma   90.00
#
_symmetry.space_group_name_H-M   'P 1'
#
loop_
_entity.id
_entity.type
_entity.pdbx_description
1 polymer ?
#
loop_
_entity_poly.entity_id
_entity_poly.type
_entity_poly.pdbx_seq_one_letter_code
_entity_poly.pdbx_strand_id
1 'polypeptide(L)'
;MGNKKISFDSYSKKPLKEEVRKAMKRYFAQLDQKNMPIDVYQLVLNEVEPPLLNTVMKFANNNQSQASRILGINRTTLRTKLKKYNIK
;
A
#
# COMPACT_ATOMS: atom_id res chain seq x y z
N MET A 1 -11.20 -25.16 -3.87
CA MET A 1 -11.71 -24.04 -4.62
C MET A 1 -10.61 -23.01 -4.88
N GLY A 2 -10.33 -22.79 -6.13
CA GLY A 2 -9.29 -21.84 -6.47
C GLY A 2 -9.74 -20.41 -6.22
N ASN A 3 -8.86 -19.61 -5.66
CA ASN A 3 -9.11 -18.20 -5.51
C ASN A 3 -8.96 -17.54 -6.87
N LYS A 4 -10.05 -16.98 -7.36
CA LYS A 4 -9.97 -16.16 -8.55
C LYS A 4 -9.14 -14.93 -8.20
N LYS A 5 -8.08 -14.70 -8.95
CA LYS A 5 -7.36 -13.45 -8.83
C LYS A 5 -8.24 -12.37 -9.43
N ILE A 6 -8.77 -11.55 -8.56
CA ILE A 6 -9.64 -10.47 -8.98
C ILE A 6 -8.79 -9.21 -9.08
N SER A 7 -8.92 -8.52 -10.20
CA SER A 7 -8.19 -7.26 -10.37
C SER A 7 -8.69 -6.25 -9.35
N PHE A 8 -7.77 -5.51 -8.77
CA PHE A 8 -8.12 -4.46 -7.83
C PHE A 8 -9.07 -3.45 -8.46
N ASP A 9 -8.93 -3.23 -9.77
CA ASP A 9 -9.77 -2.29 -10.50
C ASP A 9 -11.25 -2.66 -10.46
N SER A 10 -11.56 -3.93 -10.20
CA SER A 10 -12.96 -4.38 -10.11
C SER A 10 -13.70 -3.74 -8.94
N TYR A 11 -12.97 -3.26 -7.95
CA TYR A 11 -13.56 -2.73 -6.73
C TYR A 11 -13.35 -1.23 -6.58
N SER A 12 -12.69 -0.61 -7.53
CA SER A 12 -12.39 0.82 -7.44
C SER A 12 -13.09 1.55 -8.58
N LYS A 13 -13.67 2.70 -8.26
CA LYS A 13 -14.26 3.56 -9.29
C LYS A 13 -13.19 4.14 -10.21
N LYS A 14 -11.99 4.33 -9.68
CA LYS A 14 -10.84 4.81 -10.46
C LYS A 14 -9.74 3.77 -10.34
N PRO A 15 -9.18 3.30 -11.45
CA PRO A 15 -8.09 2.33 -11.38
C PRO A 15 -6.92 2.88 -10.58
N LEU A 16 -6.51 2.14 -9.57
CA LEU A 16 -5.40 2.56 -8.71
C LEU A 16 -4.12 2.78 -9.52
N LYS A 17 -3.85 1.91 -10.48
CA LYS A 17 -2.66 2.03 -11.32
C LYS A 17 -2.63 3.34 -12.08
N GLU A 18 -3.78 3.83 -12.52
CA GLU A 18 -3.86 5.10 -13.24
C GLU A 18 -3.63 6.28 -12.30
N GLU A 19 -4.16 6.19 -11.09
CA GLU A 19 -3.93 7.24 -10.10
C GLU A 19 -2.46 7.32 -9.71
N VAL A 20 -1.80 6.17 -9.58
CA VAL A 20 -0.36 6.14 -9.30
C VAL A 20 0.42 6.75 -10.46
N ARG A 21 0.04 6.38 -11.70
CA ARG A 21 0.72 6.91 -12.89
C ARG A 21 0.60 8.43 -12.95
N LYS A 22 -0.60 8.96 -12.74
CA LYS A 22 -0.83 10.40 -12.77
C LYS A 22 -0.04 11.10 -11.67
N ALA A 23 -0.05 10.53 -10.46
CA ALA A 23 0.68 11.12 -9.35
C ALA A 23 2.18 11.16 -9.63
N MET A 24 2.72 10.08 -10.21
CA MET A 24 4.13 10.02 -10.53
C MET A 24 4.51 11.02 -11.63
N LYS A 25 3.66 11.18 -12.63
CA LYS A 25 3.90 12.17 -13.67
C LYS A 25 3.96 13.59 -13.09
N ARG A 26 3.02 13.92 -12.21
CA ARG A 26 3.03 15.23 -11.55
C ARG A 26 4.27 15.42 -10.70
N TYR A 27 4.66 14.38 -9.96
CA TYR A 27 5.83 14.42 -9.12
C TYR A 27 7.08 14.75 -9.92
N PHE A 28 7.31 13.99 -11.01
CA PHE A 28 8.49 14.21 -11.84
C PHE A 28 8.45 15.54 -12.60
N ALA A 29 7.26 16.00 -12.97
CA ALA A 29 7.13 17.28 -13.66
C ALA A 29 7.51 18.47 -12.78
N GLN A 30 7.36 18.33 -11.45
CA GLN A 30 7.66 19.39 -10.51
C GLN A 30 9.10 19.36 -10.00
N LEU A 31 9.83 18.29 -10.33
CA LEU A 31 11.20 18.18 -9.88
C LEU A 31 12.11 19.09 -10.68
N ASP A 32 13.01 19.78 -9.97
CA ASP A 32 14.08 20.54 -10.56
C ASP A 32 15.10 19.57 -11.16
N GLN A 33 15.64 19.90 -12.31
CA GLN A 33 16.65 19.06 -12.97
C GLN A 33 17.89 18.85 -12.12
N LYS A 34 18.12 19.75 -11.14
CA LYS A 34 19.26 19.63 -10.24
C LYS A 34 19.06 18.61 -9.14
N ASN A 35 17.82 18.22 -8.90
CA ASN A 35 17.49 17.30 -7.82
C ASN A 35 17.09 15.96 -8.38
N MET A 36 17.95 14.96 -8.20
CA MET A 36 17.63 13.60 -8.60
C MET A 36 16.64 13.03 -7.58
N PRO A 37 15.53 12.46 -8.06
CA PRO A 37 14.61 11.82 -7.13
C PRO A 37 15.24 10.58 -6.52
N ILE A 38 15.03 10.39 -5.22
CA ILE A 38 15.51 9.22 -4.48
C ILE A 38 14.36 8.66 -3.65
N ASP A 39 14.48 7.38 -3.30
CA ASP A 39 13.51 6.72 -2.41
C ASP A 39 12.07 6.81 -2.90
N VAL A 40 11.88 6.85 -4.22
CA VAL A 40 10.54 6.98 -4.80
C VAL A 40 9.65 5.79 -4.44
N TYR A 41 10.23 4.59 -4.41
CA TYR A 41 9.49 3.40 -4.02
C TYR A 41 8.89 3.57 -2.63
N GLN A 42 9.70 3.99 -1.67
CA GLN A 42 9.23 4.18 -0.31
C GLN A 42 8.23 5.33 -0.21
N LEU A 43 8.42 6.37 -1.03
CA LEU A 43 7.49 7.48 -1.09
C LEU A 43 6.07 7.00 -1.42
N VAL A 44 5.97 6.15 -2.43
CA VAL A 44 4.66 5.60 -2.84
C VAL A 44 4.11 4.65 -1.78
N LEU A 45 4.96 3.78 -1.22
CA LEU A 45 4.52 2.85 -0.19
C LEU A 45 3.99 3.55 1.05
N ASN A 46 4.58 4.70 1.42
CA ASN A 46 4.11 5.46 2.57
C ASN A 46 2.68 5.98 2.39
N GLU A 47 2.24 6.10 1.14
CA GLU A 47 0.87 6.52 0.85
C GLU A 47 -0.09 5.33 0.79
N VAL A 48 0.38 4.20 0.29
CA VAL A 48 -0.47 3.04 0.01
C VAL A 48 -0.59 2.12 1.22
N GLU A 49 0.51 1.90 1.94
CA GLU A 49 0.53 0.91 3.01
C GLU A 49 -0.36 1.28 4.21
N PRO A 50 -0.35 2.53 4.71
CA PRO A 50 -1.18 2.81 5.89
C PRO A 50 -2.67 2.52 5.69
N PRO A 51 -3.33 2.99 4.64
CA PRO A 51 -4.74 2.66 4.47
C PRO A 51 -4.97 1.18 4.21
N LEU A 52 -4.04 0.52 3.50
CA LEU A 52 -4.15 -0.92 3.26
C LEU A 52 -4.10 -1.69 4.57
N LEU A 53 -3.08 -1.43 5.38
CA LEU A 53 -2.89 -2.15 6.64
C LEU A 53 -4.02 -1.84 7.62
N ASN A 54 -4.42 -0.58 7.69
CA ASN A 54 -5.47 -0.16 8.59
C ASN A 54 -6.79 -0.87 8.28
N THR A 55 -7.12 -0.94 6.99
CA THR A 55 -8.36 -1.57 6.55
C THR A 55 -8.34 -3.07 6.84
N VAL A 56 -7.20 -3.73 6.56
CA VAL A 56 -7.07 -5.16 6.80
C VAL A 56 -7.13 -5.47 8.29
N MET A 57 -6.48 -4.65 9.13
CA MET A 57 -6.52 -4.85 10.57
C MET A 57 -7.94 -4.74 11.12
N LYS A 58 -8.71 -3.79 10.61
CA LYS A 58 -10.11 -3.66 11.02
C LYS A 58 -10.93 -4.87 10.60
N PHE A 59 -10.73 -5.33 9.37
CA PHE A 59 -11.42 -6.51 8.86
C PHE A 59 -11.09 -7.74 9.70
N ALA A 60 -9.85 -7.85 10.14
CA ALA A 60 -9.38 -8.99 10.94
C ALA A 60 -9.64 -8.83 12.43
N ASN A 61 -10.35 -7.78 12.84
CA ASN A 61 -10.62 -7.48 14.25
C ASN A 61 -9.35 -7.42 15.08
N ASN A 62 -8.31 -6.82 14.53
CA ASN A 62 -7.01 -6.65 15.14
C ASN A 62 -6.25 -7.96 15.41
N ASN A 63 -6.66 -9.04 14.74
CA ASN A 63 -5.96 -10.30 14.82
C ASN A 63 -4.80 -10.30 13.83
N GLN A 64 -3.58 -10.13 14.34
CA GLN A 64 -2.40 -10.00 13.49
C GLN A 64 -2.09 -11.26 12.69
N SER A 65 -2.32 -12.44 13.27
CA SER A 65 -2.12 -13.69 12.55
C SER A 65 -3.03 -13.78 11.33
N GLN A 66 -4.29 -13.45 11.51
CA GLN A 66 -5.25 -13.46 10.41
C GLN A 66 -4.92 -12.39 9.38
N ALA A 67 -4.58 -11.20 9.86
CA ALA A 67 -4.23 -10.08 8.97
C ALA A 67 -3.02 -10.42 8.10
N SER A 68 -1.99 -11.04 8.69
CA SER A 68 -0.81 -11.42 7.93
C SER A 68 -1.15 -12.42 6.83
N ARG A 69 -2.07 -13.34 7.09
CA ARG A 69 -2.51 -14.30 6.08
C ARG A 69 -3.32 -13.62 4.98
N ILE A 70 -4.19 -12.71 5.35
CA ILE A 70 -4.98 -11.95 4.37
C ILE A 70 -4.06 -11.16 3.46
N LEU A 71 -3.05 -10.50 4.04
CA LEU A 71 -2.11 -9.69 3.28
C LEU A 71 -1.09 -10.52 2.51
N GLY A 72 -0.87 -11.75 2.92
CA GLY A 72 0.14 -12.60 2.30
C GLY A 72 1.56 -12.18 2.67
N ILE A 73 1.75 -11.63 3.85
CA ILE A 73 3.08 -11.23 4.33
C ILE A 73 3.37 -11.91 5.66
N ASN A 74 4.66 -11.97 6.00
CA ASN A 74 5.10 -12.56 7.25
C ASN A 74 4.59 -11.73 8.44
N ARG A 75 4.26 -12.41 9.52
CA ARG A 75 3.72 -11.76 10.71
C ARG A 75 4.70 -10.74 11.30
N THR A 76 5.99 -11.07 11.30
CA THR A 76 7.01 -10.14 11.78
C THR A 76 7.05 -8.88 10.91
N THR A 77 6.96 -9.06 9.60
CA THR A 77 6.91 -7.93 8.66
C THR A 77 5.70 -7.06 8.94
N LEU A 78 4.55 -7.68 9.16
CA LEU A 78 3.34 -6.94 9.49
C LEU A 78 3.53 -6.11 10.75
N ARG A 79 4.07 -6.72 11.81
CA ARG A 79 4.26 -6.02 13.07
C ARG A 79 5.19 -4.81 12.91
N THR A 80 6.26 -4.99 12.14
CA THR A 80 7.19 -3.89 11.86
C THR A 80 6.49 -2.75 11.15
N LYS A 81 5.67 -3.08 10.15
CA LYS A 81 4.94 -2.04 9.40
C LYS A 81 3.89 -1.35 10.26
N LEU A 82 3.20 -2.10 11.11
CA LEU A 82 2.20 -1.50 12.00
C LEU A 82 2.85 -0.49 12.94
N LYS A 83 4.05 -0.81 13.45
CA LYS A 83 4.81 0.12 14.26
C LYS A 83 5.24 1.34 13.47
N LYS A 84 5.74 1.11 12.27
CA LYS A 84 6.20 2.19 11.40
C LYS A 84 5.13 3.24 11.17
N TYR A 85 3.90 2.80 10.95
CA TYR A 85 2.79 3.69 10.63
C TYR A 85 1.93 4.00 11.86
N ASN A 86 2.34 3.55 13.02
CA ASN A 86 1.63 3.82 14.27
C ASN A 86 0.19 3.32 14.24
N ILE A 87 -0.02 2.17 13.66
CA ILE A 87 -1.34 1.53 13.58
C ILE A 87 -1.49 0.58 14.75
N LYS A 88 -2.60 0.71 15.45
CA LYS A 88 -2.89 -0.15 16.60
C LYS A 88 -3.82 -1.30 16.24
#